data_dd4b9242c59dbefd35eecf2d290a4c65
#
_entry.id   dd4b9242c59dbefd35eecf2d290a4c65
#
_cell.length_a   1.000
_cell.length_b   1.000
_cell.length_c   1.000
_cell.angle_alpha   90.00
_cell.angle_beta   90.00
_cell.angle_gamma   90.00
#
_symmetry.space_group_name_H-M   'P 1'
#
loop_
_entity.id
_entity.type
_entity.pdbx_description
1 polymer ?
#
loop_
_entity_poly.entity_id
_entity_poly.type
_entity_poly.pdbx_seq_one_letter_code
_entity_poly.pdbx_strand_id
1 'polypeptide(L)'
;MPVLDRAELELYIYDGTSGSYTSDDLRYELSKQRISSQDNVLFEISELVRDYIDVTFNNDYPSTTKWVTAVTRLYDADGEEFATGSPVTNSYLAMDGYGYFEDGINPQLSDNLLMSNTTIYLPESTAGKLPIFAEGVGKVTIDSVDTQITDNGNSNQKIQYITIPADSETIQVYDTDDTTLLKTVTVNNVCEPKFTPYKITFVNKHGAYQDVYFFKKSVESMLVTDEQYKANIINTASVTYPTYKGQQERYNVSATKKVQLNTGFVNEDFNLAIEELLLSENIWIRWEGRTLPVIVTTKDHTYKTSLNDRLINHTLEFEFAFSKINNIK
;
A
#
# COMPACT_ATOMS: atom_id res chain seq x y z
N MET A 1 18.40 -39.35 20.34
CA MET A 1 17.98 -38.40 19.26
C MET A 1 19.07 -37.37 19.15
N PRO A 2 19.52 -37.02 17.94
CA PRO A 2 20.43 -35.89 17.77
C PRO A 2 19.79 -34.63 18.34
N VAL A 3 20.60 -33.80 19.00
CA VAL A 3 20.17 -32.57 19.63
C VAL A 3 20.40 -31.44 18.60
N LEU A 4 19.41 -30.64 18.32
CA LEU A 4 19.53 -29.48 17.42
C LEU A 4 20.60 -28.52 17.94
N ASP A 5 21.60 -28.21 17.12
CA ASP A 5 22.63 -27.21 17.39
C ASP A 5 22.46 -25.98 16.51
N ARG A 6 22.24 -26.19 15.23
CA ARG A 6 22.13 -25.11 14.21
C ARG A 6 21.02 -25.41 13.23
N ALA A 7 20.36 -24.33 12.76
CA ALA A 7 19.45 -24.38 11.63
C ALA A 7 19.92 -23.45 10.53
N GLU A 8 19.76 -23.86 9.29
CA GLU A 8 19.96 -23.07 8.08
C GLU A 8 18.64 -22.91 7.36
N LEU A 9 18.41 -21.72 6.81
CA LEU A 9 17.22 -21.37 6.05
C LEU A 9 17.63 -20.83 4.70
N GLU A 10 17.21 -21.49 3.64
CA GLU A 10 17.23 -20.98 2.27
C GLU A 10 15.86 -20.39 1.96
N LEU A 11 15.82 -19.12 1.54
CA LEU A 11 14.58 -18.39 1.25
C LEU A 11 14.49 -18.05 -0.23
N TYR A 12 13.54 -18.67 -0.91
CA TYR A 12 13.24 -18.45 -2.33
C TYR A 12 12.01 -17.55 -2.45
N ILE A 13 12.12 -16.46 -3.22
CA ILE A 13 11.04 -15.49 -3.44
C ILE A 13 10.84 -15.33 -4.95
N TYR A 14 9.64 -15.66 -5.44
CA TYR A 14 9.37 -15.79 -6.86
C TYR A 14 7.92 -15.52 -7.25
N ASP A 15 7.71 -15.32 -8.54
CA ASP A 15 6.39 -15.20 -9.16
C ASP A 15 5.97 -16.53 -9.82
N GLY A 16 4.69 -16.63 -10.15
CA GLY A 16 4.15 -17.75 -10.91
C GLY A 16 3.46 -18.78 -10.02
N THR A 17 3.82 -20.06 -10.16
CA THR A 17 3.13 -21.16 -9.52
C THR A 17 3.86 -21.64 -8.28
N SER A 18 3.13 -21.92 -7.20
CA SER A 18 3.70 -22.47 -5.96
C SER A 18 4.57 -23.70 -6.23
N GLY A 19 5.76 -23.71 -5.68
CA GLY A 19 6.73 -24.80 -5.83
C GLY A 19 7.54 -24.78 -7.12
N SER A 20 7.35 -23.77 -8.00
CA SER A 20 8.10 -23.65 -9.27
C SER A 20 9.38 -22.82 -9.17
N TYR A 21 9.93 -22.66 -7.95
CA TYR A 21 11.16 -21.90 -7.74
C TYR A 21 12.38 -22.57 -8.35
N THR A 22 13.37 -21.78 -8.70
CA THR A 22 14.65 -22.17 -9.27
C THR A 22 15.81 -21.68 -8.36
N SER A 23 17.05 -22.07 -8.69
CA SER A 23 18.22 -21.53 -7.98
C SER A 23 18.36 -20.01 -8.10
N ASP A 24 17.81 -19.41 -9.18
CA ASP A 24 17.89 -17.98 -9.42
C ASP A 24 16.92 -17.18 -8.53
N ASP A 25 15.97 -17.86 -7.90
CA ASP A 25 15.00 -17.26 -6.98
C ASP A 25 15.48 -17.26 -5.52
N LEU A 26 16.63 -17.88 -5.22
CA LEU A 26 17.26 -17.83 -3.91
C LEU A 26 17.67 -16.40 -3.58
N ARG A 27 17.07 -15.85 -2.52
CA ARG A 27 17.33 -14.47 -2.08
C ARG A 27 18.18 -14.41 -0.83
N TYR A 28 17.95 -15.31 0.10
CA TYR A 28 18.66 -15.33 1.37
C TYR A 28 19.05 -16.74 1.78
N GLU A 29 20.25 -16.83 2.32
CA GLU A 29 20.75 -17.99 3.08
C GLU A 29 21.05 -17.50 4.49
N LEU A 30 20.32 -18.00 5.46
CA LEU A 30 20.45 -17.60 6.87
C LEU A 30 20.88 -18.80 7.70
N SER A 31 21.78 -18.58 8.63
CA SER A 31 22.20 -19.60 9.59
C SER A 31 22.06 -19.08 11.02
N LYS A 32 21.50 -19.88 11.91
CA LYS A 32 21.26 -19.51 13.29
C LYS A 32 21.54 -20.69 14.23
N GLN A 33 22.36 -20.40 15.21
CA GLN A 33 22.68 -21.38 16.23
C GLN A 33 21.63 -21.40 17.34
N ARG A 34 21.31 -22.57 17.86
CA ARG A 34 20.38 -22.73 18.97
C ARG A 34 20.96 -22.12 20.25
N ILE A 35 20.13 -21.35 20.95
CA ILE A 35 20.49 -20.92 22.32
C ILE A 35 20.21 -22.04 23.28
N SER A 36 21.15 -22.35 24.18
CA SER A 36 21.21 -23.56 25.02
C SER A 36 19.96 -23.85 25.86
N SER A 37 19.10 -22.86 26.10
CA SER A 37 17.88 -23.00 26.89
C SER A 37 16.59 -23.11 26.03
N GLN A 38 16.70 -23.11 24.71
CA GLN A 38 15.56 -23.17 23.81
C GLN A 38 15.59 -24.41 22.94
N ASP A 39 14.41 -25.02 22.74
CA ASP A 39 14.28 -26.21 21.88
C ASP A 39 14.09 -25.85 20.41
N ASN A 40 13.82 -24.56 20.09
CA ASN A 40 13.49 -24.06 18.76
C ASN A 40 14.46 -22.97 18.30
N VAL A 41 14.69 -22.91 16.98
CA VAL A 41 15.35 -21.80 16.30
C VAL A 41 14.27 -21.05 15.50
N LEU A 42 14.17 -19.74 15.72
CA LEU A 42 13.17 -18.88 15.06
C LEU A 42 13.84 -17.97 14.03
N PHE A 43 13.32 -17.95 12.82
CA PHE A 43 13.66 -17.02 11.76
C PHE A 43 12.49 -16.04 11.53
N GLU A 44 12.76 -14.76 11.61
CA GLU A 44 11.84 -13.71 11.17
C GLU A 44 12.16 -13.39 9.70
N ILE A 45 11.19 -13.56 8.81
CA ILE A 45 11.38 -13.47 7.36
C ILE A 45 10.53 -12.37 6.70
N SER A 46 9.58 -11.78 7.40
CA SER A 46 8.60 -10.88 6.82
C SER A 46 9.24 -9.65 6.16
N GLU A 47 10.19 -9.00 6.85
CA GLU A 47 10.89 -7.83 6.30
C GLU A 47 11.76 -8.20 5.09
N LEU A 48 12.40 -9.38 5.13
CA LEU A 48 13.24 -9.88 4.04
C LEU A 48 12.41 -10.15 2.77
N VAL A 49 11.19 -10.66 2.95
CA VAL A 49 10.27 -10.93 1.86
C VAL A 49 9.70 -9.64 1.28
N ARG A 50 9.39 -8.67 2.15
CA ARG A 50 8.82 -7.38 1.75
C ARG A 50 9.69 -6.63 0.75
N ASP A 51 11.01 -6.72 0.87
CA ASP A 51 11.97 -6.08 -0.06
C ASP A 51 11.81 -6.56 -1.52
N TYR A 52 11.15 -7.70 -1.74
CA TYR A 52 10.93 -8.29 -3.07
C TYR A 52 9.49 -8.17 -3.57
N ILE A 53 8.60 -7.56 -2.80
CA ILE A 53 7.23 -7.30 -3.25
C ILE A 53 7.22 -5.97 -4.02
N ASP A 54 7.17 -6.06 -5.34
CA ASP A 54 7.12 -4.89 -6.20
C ASP A 54 5.73 -4.26 -6.17
N VAL A 55 5.65 -3.04 -5.68
CA VAL A 55 4.43 -2.25 -5.65
C VAL A 55 4.53 -1.13 -6.67
N THR A 56 3.88 -1.30 -7.82
CA THR A 56 3.84 -0.31 -8.91
C THR A 56 2.40 -0.10 -9.35
N PHE A 57 2.00 1.16 -9.50
CA PHE A 57 0.65 1.49 -9.90
C PHE A 57 0.62 2.54 -11.02
N ASN A 58 -0.01 2.19 -12.14
CA ASN A 58 -0.26 3.10 -13.26
C ASN A 58 -1.73 3.03 -13.71
N ASN A 59 -2.64 3.07 -12.74
CA ASN A 59 -4.09 2.94 -12.91
C ASN A 59 -4.54 1.57 -13.45
N ASP A 60 -3.70 0.58 -13.37
CA ASP A 60 -3.96 -0.86 -13.44
C ASP A 60 -3.87 -1.43 -12.01
N TYR A 61 -4.44 -2.58 -11.80
CA TYR A 61 -4.53 -3.18 -10.46
C TYR A 61 -3.91 -4.59 -10.49
N PRO A 62 -2.58 -4.70 -10.58
CA PRO A 62 -1.93 -6.01 -10.54
C PRO A 62 -2.02 -6.61 -9.13
N SER A 63 -1.93 -7.93 -9.05
CA SER A 63 -1.69 -8.61 -7.78
C SER A 63 -0.27 -8.33 -7.30
N THR A 64 -0.12 -7.91 -6.06
CA THR A 64 1.17 -7.59 -5.41
C THR A 64 1.74 -8.77 -4.63
N THR A 65 1.21 -9.98 -4.83
CA THR A 65 1.58 -11.18 -4.09
C THR A 65 2.77 -11.89 -4.69
N LYS A 66 3.60 -12.51 -3.83
CA LYS A 66 4.74 -13.36 -4.21
C LYS A 66 4.65 -14.72 -3.52
N TRP A 67 5.13 -15.76 -4.16
CA TRP A 67 5.40 -17.02 -3.47
C TRP A 67 6.73 -16.96 -2.72
N VAL A 68 6.73 -17.53 -1.54
CA VAL A 68 7.90 -17.66 -0.68
C VAL A 68 8.06 -19.13 -0.33
N THR A 69 9.16 -19.74 -0.71
CA THR A 69 9.50 -21.10 -0.27
C THR A 69 10.68 -21.04 0.68
N ALA A 70 10.46 -21.54 1.88
CA ALA A 70 11.44 -21.67 2.94
C ALA A 70 11.91 -23.11 3.04
N VAL A 71 13.17 -23.36 2.74
CA VAL A 71 13.82 -24.67 2.89
C VAL A 71 14.71 -24.62 4.13
N THR A 72 14.32 -25.35 5.16
CA THR A 72 15.03 -25.37 6.46
C THR A 72 15.81 -26.65 6.61
N ARG A 73 17.10 -26.55 6.91
CA ARG A 73 18.01 -27.68 7.24
C ARG A 73 18.40 -27.61 8.70
N LEU A 74 18.40 -28.75 9.34
CA LEU A 74 18.71 -28.88 10.78
C LEU A 74 19.99 -29.67 10.93
N TYR A 75 20.89 -29.18 11.78
CA TYR A 75 22.20 -29.77 12.04
C TYR A 75 22.40 -30.04 13.53
N ASP A 76 23.11 -31.13 13.84
CA ASP A 76 23.56 -31.43 15.19
C ASP A 76 24.91 -30.75 15.55
N ALA A 77 25.40 -31.01 16.75
CA ALA A 77 26.65 -30.45 17.26
C ALA A 77 27.91 -30.92 16.51
N ASP A 78 27.83 -32.03 15.81
CA ASP A 78 28.90 -32.55 14.97
C ASP A 78 28.88 -31.97 13.55
N GLY A 79 27.84 -31.17 13.25
CA GLY A 79 27.63 -30.52 11.94
C GLY A 79 26.96 -31.41 10.90
N GLU A 80 26.44 -32.57 11.34
CA GLU A 80 25.72 -33.49 10.46
C GLU A 80 24.25 -33.09 10.33
N GLU A 81 23.70 -33.10 9.09
CA GLU A 81 22.29 -32.83 8.84
C GLU A 81 21.42 -33.97 9.38
N PHE A 82 20.29 -33.64 9.98
CA PHE A 82 19.34 -34.63 10.49
C PHE A 82 18.84 -35.52 9.38
N ALA A 83 18.98 -36.83 9.52
CA ALA A 83 18.52 -37.81 8.56
C ALA A 83 16.97 -37.87 8.45
N THR A 84 16.25 -37.36 9.45
CA THR A 84 14.79 -37.34 9.48
C THR A 84 14.32 -35.95 9.91
N GLY A 85 13.38 -35.35 9.15
CA GLY A 85 12.84 -34.02 9.41
C GLY A 85 13.73 -32.88 8.91
N SER A 86 14.70 -33.19 8.01
CA SER A 86 15.53 -32.23 7.29
C SER A 86 15.80 -32.75 5.86
N PRO A 87 15.77 -31.92 4.81
CA PRO A 87 15.22 -30.56 4.85
C PRO A 87 13.69 -30.55 5.01
N VAL A 88 13.16 -29.46 5.59
CA VAL A 88 11.73 -29.15 5.62
C VAL A 88 11.47 -28.02 4.67
N THR A 89 10.52 -28.21 3.74
CA THR A 89 10.13 -27.20 2.75
C THR A 89 8.72 -26.76 3.03
N ASN A 90 8.53 -25.45 3.21
CA ASN A 90 7.22 -24.81 3.36
C ASN A 90 7.08 -23.70 2.36
N SER A 91 5.89 -23.59 1.74
CA SER A 91 5.58 -22.50 0.82
C SER A 91 4.46 -21.63 1.40
N TYR A 92 4.63 -20.33 1.29
CA TYR A 92 3.73 -19.30 1.78
C TYR A 92 3.43 -18.30 0.66
N LEU A 93 2.24 -17.72 0.68
CA LEU A 93 1.92 -16.57 -0.14
C LEU A 93 2.17 -15.30 0.68
N ALA A 94 2.99 -14.40 0.17
CA ALA A 94 3.29 -13.12 0.81
C ALA A 94 2.53 -11.98 0.14
N MET A 95 2.07 -11.03 0.95
CA MET A 95 1.40 -9.80 0.55
C MET A 95 2.05 -8.62 1.28
N ASP A 96 2.05 -7.42 0.70
CA ASP A 96 2.58 -6.20 1.32
C ASP A 96 1.57 -5.63 2.34
N GLY A 97 1.17 -6.48 3.29
CA GLY A 97 0.25 -6.15 4.37
C GLY A 97 0.95 -5.90 5.70
N TYR A 98 0.21 -5.33 6.63
CA TYR A 98 0.68 -5.13 8.01
C TYR A 98 -0.44 -5.35 9.02
N GLY A 99 -0.08 -5.54 10.28
CA GLY A 99 -1.00 -5.62 11.41
C GLY A 99 -0.57 -4.69 12.52
N TYR A 100 -1.43 -4.51 13.51
CA TYR A 100 -1.13 -3.73 14.68
C TYR A 100 -0.67 -4.63 15.82
N PHE A 101 0.43 -4.27 16.47
CA PHE A 101 0.94 -5.03 17.64
C PHE A 101 -0.04 -5.07 18.80
N GLU A 102 -0.91 -4.05 18.92
CA GLU A 102 -1.93 -3.98 19.95
C GLU A 102 -3.03 -5.03 19.81
N ASP A 103 -3.24 -5.58 18.61
CA ASP A 103 -4.19 -6.66 18.37
C ASP A 103 -3.74 -7.98 19.03
N GLY A 104 -2.44 -8.15 19.30
CA GLY A 104 -1.85 -9.32 19.95
C GLY A 104 -1.94 -10.61 19.12
N ILE A 105 -2.31 -10.51 17.84
CA ILE A 105 -2.42 -11.63 16.90
C ILE A 105 -1.78 -11.26 15.57
N ASN A 106 -1.35 -12.26 14.81
CA ASN A 106 -0.92 -12.05 13.44
C ASN A 106 -2.12 -11.66 12.56
N PRO A 107 -1.91 -10.80 11.54
CA PRO A 107 -2.95 -10.44 10.58
C PRO A 107 -3.64 -11.68 9.99
N GLN A 108 -4.97 -11.64 9.93
CA GLN A 108 -5.80 -12.72 9.38
C GLN A 108 -6.68 -12.18 8.27
N LEU A 109 -6.92 -12.97 7.24
CA LEU A 109 -7.89 -12.69 6.18
C LEU A 109 -9.24 -13.34 6.55
N SER A 110 -10.00 -12.70 7.42
CA SER A 110 -11.24 -13.29 7.97
C SER A 110 -12.39 -13.31 6.96
N ASP A 111 -12.50 -12.27 6.14
CA ASP A 111 -13.67 -12.05 5.28
C ASP A 111 -13.31 -12.11 3.79
N ASN A 112 -12.04 -12.36 3.46
CA ASN A 112 -11.48 -12.37 2.11
C ASN A 112 -11.75 -11.07 1.30
N LEU A 113 -12.32 -10.07 1.94
CA LEU A 113 -12.40 -8.70 1.45
C LEU A 113 -11.13 -7.96 1.92
N LEU A 114 -10.33 -7.50 0.97
CA LEU A 114 -9.06 -6.83 1.28
C LEU A 114 -9.28 -5.31 1.49
N MET A 115 -10.23 -4.97 2.37
CA MET A 115 -10.59 -3.61 2.69
C MET A 115 -11.24 -3.57 4.10
N SER A 116 -10.83 -2.64 4.94
CA SER A 116 -11.33 -2.55 6.32
C SER A 116 -12.68 -1.85 6.43
N ASN A 117 -12.89 -0.79 5.64
CA ASN A 117 -14.17 -0.10 5.59
C ASN A 117 -15.20 -0.86 4.75
N THR A 118 -16.47 -0.74 5.10
CA THR A 118 -17.61 -1.40 4.44
C THR A 118 -18.42 -0.45 3.56
N THR A 119 -17.98 0.79 3.43
CA THR A 119 -18.65 1.80 2.61
C THR A 119 -17.66 2.38 1.61
N ILE A 120 -18.03 2.35 0.33
CA ILE A 120 -17.28 2.95 -0.78
C ILE A 120 -18.02 4.19 -1.25
N TYR A 121 -17.29 5.26 -1.51
CA TYR A 121 -17.84 6.49 -2.10
C TYR A 121 -17.29 6.64 -3.52
N LEU A 122 -18.17 6.63 -4.52
CA LEU A 122 -17.81 6.80 -5.93
C LEU A 122 -18.44 8.08 -6.48
N PRO A 123 -17.78 8.78 -7.40
CA PRO A 123 -18.46 9.79 -8.20
C PRO A 123 -19.57 9.15 -9.03
N GLU A 124 -20.71 9.82 -9.13
CA GLU A 124 -21.83 9.41 -9.99
C GLU A 124 -21.33 9.04 -11.40
N SER A 125 -21.89 7.99 -11.97
CA SER A 125 -21.51 7.44 -13.29
C SER A 125 -20.04 7.00 -13.41
N THR A 126 -19.37 6.70 -12.31
CA THR A 126 -17.98 6.23 -12.28
C THR A 126 -17.91 4.80 -11.78
N ALA A 127 -17.19 3.94 -12.49
CA ALA A 127 -16.90 2.58 -12.04
C ALA A 127 -15.80 2.58 -10.97
N GLY A 128 -15.92 1.66 -10.00
CA GLY A 128 -14.95 1.45 -8.92
C GLY A 128 -14.22 0.11 -9.02
N LYS A 129 -13.36 -0.16 -8.03
CA LYS A 129 -12.66 -1.43 -7.84
C LYS A 129 -12.82 -1.93 -6.42
N LEU A 130 -13.10 -3.22 -6.27
CA LEU A 130 -13.18 -3.93 -5.00
C LEU A 130 -12.05 -4.94 -4.92
N PRO A 131 -11.09 -4.80 -4.01
CA PRO A 131 -10.03 -5.79 -3.81
C PRO A 131 -10.54 -6.98 -3.00
N ILE A 132 -10.30 -8.20 -3.51
CA ILE A 132 -10.63 -9.46 -2.85
C ILE A 132 -9.46 -10.42 -2.87
N PHE A 133 -9.44 -11.35 -1.90
CA PHE A 133 -8.56 -12.50 -1.91
C PHE A 133 -9.30 -13.69 -2.53
N ALA A 134 -8.96 -14.03 -3.74
CA ALA A 134 -9.73 -14.94 -4.58
C ALA A 134 -9.84 -16.37 -4.05
N GLU A 135 -8.88 -16.84 -3.24
CA GLU A 135 -8.86 -18.21 -2.73
C GLU A 135 -10.04 -18.52 -1.79
N GLY A 136 -10.55 -17.51 -1.09
CA GLY A 136 -11.65 -17.68 -0.14
C GLY A 136 -12.97 -17.07 -0.60
N VAL A 137 -13.12 -16.73 -1.90
CA VAL A 137 -14.34 -16.14 -2.44
C VAL A 137 -14.86 -16.97 -3.61
N GLY A 138 -16.10 -17.43 -3.53
CA GLY A 138 -16.77 -18.13 -4.63
C GLY A 138 -17.43 -17.16 -5.60
N LYS A 139 -18.19 -16.21 -5.09
CA LYS A 139 -18.84 -15.19 -5.94
C LYS A 139 -18.93 -13.82 -5.26
N VAL A 140 -19.05 -12.80 -6.10
CA VAL A 140 -19.40 -11.43 -5.70
C VAL A 140 -20.70 -11.04 -6.43
N THR A 141 -21.72 -10.65 -5.66
CA THR A 141 -23.01 -10.18 -6.20
C THR A 141 -23.07 -8.67 -6.09
N ILE A 142 -23.26 -7.98 -7.21
CA ILE A 142 -23.40 -6.52 -7.28
C ILE A 142 -24.79 -6.22 -7.81
N ASP A 143 -25.63 -5.54 -7.01
CA ASP A 143 -27.02 -5.20 -7.33
C ASP A 143 -27.80 -6.38 -7.93
N SER A 144 -27.66 -7.56 -7.30
CA SER A 144 -28.28 -8.83 -7.72
C SER A 144 -27.70 -9.47 -9.00
N VAL A 145 -26.55 -9.00 -9.49
CA VAL A 145 -25.81 -9.62 -10.58
C VAL A 145 -24.62 -10.38 -10.03
N ASP A 146 -24.61 -11.69 -10.23
CA ASP A 146 -23.55 -12.58 -9.75
C ASP A 146 -22.35 -12.58 -10.67
N THR A 147 -21.16 -12.46 -10.10
CA THR A 147 -19.86 -12.65 -10.75
C THR A 147 -19.13 -13.77 -10.06
N GLN A 148 -18.93 -14.89 -10.73
CA GLN A 148 -18.15 -16.02 -10.19
C GLN A 148 -16.67 -15.66 -10.13
N ILE A 149 -16.03 -16.02 -9.05
CA ILE A 149 -14.62 -15.80 -8.81
C ILE A 149 -13.88 -17.10 -9.05
N THR A 150 -12.82 -17.02 -9.84
CA THR A 150 -11.93 -18.16 -10.05
C THR A 150 -10.70 -17.97 -9.20
N ASP A 151 -10.49 -18.88 -8.27
CA ASP A 151 -9.20 -19.03 -7.61
C ASP A 151 -8.18 -19.50 -8.63
N ASN A 152 -7.15 -18.72 -8.91
CA ASN A 152 -6.14 -19.01 -9.92
C ASN A 152 -5.24 -20.23 -9.55
N GLY A 153 -5.76 -21.18 -8.79
CA GLY A 153 -5.08 -22.41 -8.37
C GLY A 153 -3.79 -22.10 -7.60
N ASN A 154 -2.67 -22.64 -8.07
CA ASN A 154 -1.37 -22.42 -7.41
C ASN A 154 -0.64 -21.15 -7.88
N SER A 155 -1.28 -20.28 -8.67
CA SER A 155 -0.70 -18.99 -9.09
C SER A 155 -0.56 -18.03 -7.91
N ASN A 156 0.42 -17.13 -7.96
CA ASN A 156 0.53 -16.03 -7.01
C ASN A 156 -0.50 -14.93 -7.26
N GLN A 157 -1.27 -14.95 -8.34
CA GLN A 157 -2.27 -13.91 -8.67
C GLN A 157 -3.55 -14.08 -7.84
N LYS A 158 -3.44 -13.96 -6.50
CA LYS A 158 -4.54 -14.19 -5.55
C LYS A 158 -5.31 -12.92 -5.19
N ILE A 159 -4.69 -11.75 -5.30
CA ILE A 159 -5.44 -10.48 -5.15
C ILE A 159 -6.11 -10.19 -6.49
N GLN A 160 -7.43 -10.12 -6.48
CA GLN A 160 -8.24 -9.74 -7.63
C GLN A 160 -9.03 -8.46 -7.35
N TYR A 161 -9.29 -7.70 -8.41
CA TYR A 161 -10.00 -6.43 -8.34
C TYR A 161 -11.27 -6.49 -9.16
N ILE A 162 -12.38 -6.69 -8.46
CA ILE A 162 -13.70 -6.78 -9.09
C ILE A 162 -14.15 -5.37 -9.51
N THR A 163 -14.60 -5.24 -10.76
CA THR A 163 -15.13 -3.98 -11.24
C THR A 163 -16.51 -3.74 -10.64
N ILE A 164 -16.68 -2.64 -9.93
CA ILE A 164 -17.96 -2.13 -9.46
C ILE A 164 -18.54 -1.31 -10.62
N PRO A 165 -19.66 -1.72 -11.22
CA PRO A 165 -20.31 -0.91 -12.25
C PRO A 165 -20.66 0.49 -11.74
N ALA A 166 -20.75 1.46 -12.64
CA ALA A 166 -21.21 2.79 -12.26
C ALA A 166 -22.63 2.72 -11.68
N ASP A 167 -22.88 3.58 -10.70
CA ASP A 167 -24.19 3.76 -10.04
C ASP A 167 -24.68 2.51 -9.28
N SER A 168 -23.80 1.55 -8.99
CA SER A 168 -24.13 0.40 -8.10
C SER A 168 -24.35 0.88 -6.67
N GLU A 169 -25.17 0.14 -5.90
CA GLU A 169 -25.53 0.48 -4.51
C GLU A 169 -25.03 -0.54 -3.49
N THR A 170 -25.07 -1.84 -3.82
CA THR A 170 -24.78 -2.90 -2.86
C THR A 170 -23.90 -3.98 -3.46
N ILE A 171 -22.91 -4.41 -2.70
CA ILE A 171 -22.02 -5.51 -3.06
C ILE A 171 -22.06 -6.54 -1.93
N GLN A 172 -22.23 -7.81 -2.26
CA GLN A 172 -22.19 -8.93 -1.34
C GLN A 172 -21.09 -9.90 -1.77
N VAL A 173 -20.21 -10.24 -0.84
CA VAL A 173 -19.12 -11.18 -1.04
C VAL A 173 -19.49 -12.49 -0.36
N TYR A 174 -19.43 -13.59 -1.10
CA TYR A 174 -19.78 -14.93 -0.63
C TYR A 174 -18.57 -15.86 -0.57
N ASP A 175 -18.58 -16.77 0.36
CA ASP A 175 -17.62 -17.85 0.52
C ASP A 175 -17.63 -18.77 -0.71
N THR A 176 -16.67 -19.66 -0.79
CA THR A 176 -16.48 -20.69 -1.84
C THR A 176 -17.70 -21.62 -2.02
N ASP A 177 -18.63 -21.65 -1.06
CA ASP A 177 -19.90 -22.40 -1.16
C ASP A 177 -21.00 -21.62 -1.92
N ASP A 178 -20.74 -20.37 -2.35
CA ASP A 178 -21.66 -19.45 -3.03
C ASP A 178 -22.94 -19.09 -2.24
N THR A 179 -23.04 -19.51 -1.00
CA THR A 179 -24.24 -19.36 -0.15
C THR A 179 -23.96 -18.62 1.15
N THR A 180 -22.79 -18.82 1.75
CA THR A 180 -22.40 -18.16 2.99
C THR A 180 -21.94 -16.73 2.70
N LEU A 181 -22.73 -15.76 3.18
CA LEU A 181 -22.38 -14.33 3.04
C LEU A 181 -21.22 -13.99 3.99
N LEU A 182 -20.09 -13.58 3.44
CA LEU A 182 -18.93 -13.12 4.20
C LEU A 182 -19.08 -11.65 4.59
N LYS A 183 -19.37 -10.79 3.61
CA LYS A 183 -19.42 -9.34 3.82
C LYS A 183 -20.43 -8.65 2.90
N THR A 184 -21.02 -7.57 3.41
CA THR A 184 -21.80 -6.63 2.60
C THR A 184 -21.06 -5.28 2.57
N VAL A 185 -20.92 -4.72 1.37
CA VAL A 185 -20.33 -3.40 1.13
C VAL A 185 -21.39 -2.49 0.51
N THR A 186 -21.55 -1.31 1.07
CA THR A 186 -22.46 -0.27 0.54
C THR A 186 -21.69 0.67 -0.37
N VAL A 187 -22.23 0.97 -1.53
CA VAL A 187 -21.67 1.95 -2.46
C VAL A 187 -22.53 3.21 -2.46
N ASN A 188 -21.91 4.33 -2.09
CA ASN A 188 -22.55 5.64 -2.10
C ASN A 188 -22.11 6.42 -3.34
N ASN A 189 -23.04 6.66 -4.26
CA ASN A 189 -22.81 7.45 -5.45
C ASN A 189 -22.98 8.94 -5.12
N VAL A 190 -21.88 9.69 -5.24
CA VAL A 190 -21.83 11.10 -4.85
C VAL A 190 -21.95 11.98 -6.08
N CYS A 191 -23.07 12.70 -6.18
CA CYS A 191 -23.25 13.74 -7.17
C CYS A 191 -22.62 15.05 -6.68
N GLU A 192 -21.48 15.44 -7.26
CA GLU A 192 -20.81 16.70 -6.95
C GLU A 192 -20.65 17.54 -8.21
N PRO A 193 -21.65 18.38 -8.54
CA PRO A 193 -21.67 19.12 -9.81
C PRO A 193 -20.70 20.32 -9.83
N LYS A 194 -20.17 20.72 -8.67
CA LYS A 194 -19.37 21.95 -8.54
C LYS A 194 -17.87 21.72 -8.61
N PHE A 195 -17.41 20.59 -8.07
CA PHE A 195 -15.98 20.32 -7.95
C PHE A 195 -15.64 19.01 -8.66
N THR A 196 -14.44 18.95 -9.24
CA THR A 196 -13.91 17.72 -9.84
C THR A 196 -13.46 16.78 -8.73
N PRO A 197 -13.99 15.54 -8.64
CA PRO A 197 -13.50 14.57 -7.70
C PRO A 197 -12.05 14.14 -8.02
N TYR A 198 -11.20 14.02 -7.00
CA TYR A 198 -9.86 13.50 -7.15
C TYR A 198 -9.79 12.09 -6.58
N LYS A 199 -9.25 11.16 -7.37
CA LYS A 199 -8.98 9.80 -6.94
C LYS A 199 -7.58 9.69 -6.36
N ILE A 200 -7.50 9.18 -5.13
CA ILE A 200 -6.26 8.72 -4.48
C ILE A 200 -6.32 7.21 -4.43
N THR A 201 -5.26 6.55 -4.87
CA THR A 201 -5.06 5.11 -4.75
C THR A 201 -3.88 4.87 -3.83
N PHE A 202 -4.00 3.95 -2.90
CA PHE A 202 -2.94 3.61 -1.95
C PHE A 202 -2.92 2.11 -1.68
N VAL A 203 -1.83 1.60 -1.12
CA VAL A 203 -1.75 0.22 -0.64
C VAL A 203 -2.23 0.18 0.80
N ASN A 204 -3.29 -0.57 1.04
CA ASN A 204 -3.92 -0.67 2.37
C ASN A 204 -3.22 -1.73 3.25
N LYS A 205 -3.68 -1.91 4.49
CA LYS A 205 -3.09 -2.86 5.44
C LYS A 205 -3.11 -4.33 4.98
N HIS A 206 -3.96 -4.66 4.01
CA HIS A 206 -4.02 -6.00 3.42
C HIS A 206 -3.08 -6.19 2.22
N GLY A 207 -2.28 -5.17 1.86
CA GLY A 207 -1.39 -5.22 0.71
C GLY A 207 -2.11 -5.06 -0.64
N ALA A 208 -3.35 -4.61 -0.64
CA ALA A 208 -4.14 -4.38 -1.85
C ALA A 208 -4.26 -2.89 -2.20
N TYR A 209 -4.40 -2.58 -3.48
CA TYR A 209 -4.74 -1.21 -3.90
C TYR A 209 -6.16 -0.87 -3.51
N GLN A 210 -6.33 0.28 -2.90
CA GLN A 210 -7.62 0.82 -2.51
C GLN A 210 -7.79 2.23 -3.03
N ASP A 211 -8.96 2.52 -3.61
CA ASP A 211 -9.32 3.83 -4.13
C ASP A 211 -10.15 4.62 -3.10
N VAL A 212 -9.78 5.89 -2.93
CA VAL A 212 -10.52 6.86 -2.13
C VAL A 212 -10.74 8.12 -2.94
N TYR A 213 -11.95 8.66 -2.95
CA TYR A 213 -12.30 9.88 -3.67
C TYR A 213 -12.49 11.06 -2.73
N PHE A 214 -12.00 12.22 -3.19
CA PHE A 214 -12.15 13.51 -2.52
C PHE A 214 -13.03 14.42 -3.39
N PHE A 215 -14.20 14.79 -2.87
CA PHE A 215 -15.27 15.39 -3.66
C PHE A 215 -15.35 16.90 -3.54
N LYS A 216 -14.74 17.51 -2.54
CA LYS A 216 -14.86 18.95 -2.29
C LYS A 216 -13.71 19.74 -2.90
N LYS A 217 -13.81 21.07 -2.80
CA LYS A 217 -12.83 21.99 -3.36
C LYS A 217 -11.40 21.61 -2.95
N SER A 218 -10.54 21.44 -3.96
CA SER A 218 -9.10 21.31 -3.77
C SER A 218 -8.44 22.69 -3.63
N VAL A 219 -7.33 22.74 -2.89
CA VAL A 219 -6.47 23.91 -2.82
C VAL A 219 -5.05 23.51 -3.21
N GLU A 220 -4.55 24.10 -4.29
CA GLU A 220 -3.18 23.90 -4.74
C GLU A 220 -2.27 24.94 -4.13
N SER A 221 -1.07 24.54 -3.75
CA SER A 221 -0.01 25.40 -3.27
C SER A 221 1.33 24.97 -3.79
N MET A 222 2.32 25.82 -3.70
CA MET A 222 3.69 25.53 -4.10
C MET A 222 4.64 26.06 -3.02
N LEU A 223 5.46 25.18 -2.48
CA LEU A 223 6.54 25.54 -1.59
C LEU A 223 7.81 25.71 -2.41
N VAL A 224 8.40 26.91 -2.37
CA VAL A 224 9.68 27.21 -3.05
C VAL A 224 10.78 27.20 -2.02
N THR A 225 11.86 26.49 -2.31
CA THR A 225 13.09 26.50 -1.54
C THR A 225 14.22 27.04 -2.39
N ASP A 226 15.06 27.87 -1.82
CA ASP A 226 16.22 28.46 -2.48
C ASP A 226 17.37 28.68 -1.49
N GLU A 227 18.54 28.77 -2.03
CA GLU A 227 19.72 29.22 -1.33
C GLU A 227 20.13 30.60 -1.86
N GLN A 228 20.76 31.38 -1.00
CA GLN A 228 21.18 32.73 -1.35
C GLN A 228 22.65 32.92 -0.99
N TYR A 229 23.39 33.61 -1.82
CA TYR A 229 24.75 34.04 -1.51
C TYR A 229 24.88 35.54 -1.69
N LYS A 230 25.87 36.10 -0.99
CA LYS A 230 26.23 37.52 -1.09
C LYS A 230 27.27 37.72 -2.18
N ALA A 231 26.87 38.35 -3.28
CA ALA A 231 27.78 38.72 -4.36
C ALA A 231 28.55 39.97 -4.00
N ASN A 232 29.81 40.07 -4.45
CA ASN A 232 30.57 41.29 -4.34
C ASN A 232 30.25 42.19 -5.53
N ILE A 233 29.58 43.30 -5.27
CA ILE A 233 29.18 44.32 -6.27
C ILE A 233 30.08 45.55 -6.24
N ILE A 234 31.00 45.64 -5.27
CA ILE A 234 31.88 46.80 -5.12
C ILE A 234 32.97 46.77 -6.19
N ASN A 235 33.06 47.84 -6.94
CA ASN A 235 34.12 48.02 -7.91
C ASN A 235 35.18 48.98 -7.32
N THR A 236 36.40 48.48 -7.09
CA THR A 236 37.48 49.25 -6.50
C THR A 236 38.05 50.32 -7.47
N ALA A 237 37.75 50.21 -8.78
CA ALA A 237 38.17 51.18 -9.80
C ALA A 237 37.18 52.35 -10.01
N SER A 238 36.06 52.37 -9.28
CA SER A 238 35.02 53.41 -9.41
C SER A 238 34.45 53.75 -8.05
N VAL A 239 34.12 55.03 -7.85
CA VAL A 239 33.39 55.50 -6.65
C VAL A 239 31.94 55.04 -6.63
N THR A 240 31.39 54.66 -7.78
CA THR A 240 30.01 54.22 -7.92
C THR A 240 29.96 52.78 -8.39
N TYR A 241 28.96 52.07 -7.98
CA TYR A 241 28.66 50.68 -8.42
C TYR A 241 27.24 50.59 -8.99
N PRO A 242 26.97 49.62 -9.86
CA PRO A 242 25.66 49.48 -10.50
C PRO A 242 24.62 48.98 -9.53
N THR A 243 23.56 49.79 -9.28
CA THR A 243 22.48 49.47 -8.38
C THR A 243 21.53 48.40 -8.91
N TYR A 244 21.54 48.12 -10.22
CA TYR A 244 20.77 47.07 -10.85
C TYR A 244 21.33 45.66 -10.60
N LYS A 245 22.55 45.51 -10.07
CA LYS A 245 23.10 44.24 -9.59
C LYS A 245 22.78 44.08 -8.13
N GLY A 246 22.01 43.05 -7.80
CA GLY A 246 21.70 42.72 -6.43
C GLY A 246 22.93 42.26 -5.64
N GLN A 247 23.01 42.64 -4.35
CA GLN A 247 24.04 42.12 -3.47
C GLN A 247 23.79 40.68 -3.07
N GLN A 248 22.49 40.26 -3.05
CA GLN A 248 22.07 38.90 -2.76
C GLN A 248 21.55 38.26 -4.04
N GLU A 249 22.10 37.12 -4.39
CA GLU A 249 21.68 36.32 -5.54
C GLU A 249 21.14 34.98 -5.07
N ARG A 250 20.01 34.57 -5.67
CA ARG A 250 19.39 33.27 -5.42
C ARG A 250 20.00 32.23 -6.35
N TYR A 251 20.27 31.06 -5.79
CA TYR A 251 20.67 29.89 -6.56
C TYR A 251 19.99 28.63 -5.99
N ASN A 252 20.15 27.50 -6.66
CA ASN A 252 19.57 26.21 -6.27
C ASN A 252 18.08 26.29 -5.98
N VAL A 253 17.33 27.03 -6.81
CA VAL A 253 15.89 27.21 -6.63
C VAL A 253 15.14 25.94 -7.04
N SER A 254 14.39 25.38 -6.14
CA SER A 254 13.48 24.27 -6.40
C SER A 254 12.10 24.56 -5.82
N ALA A 255 11.09 23.81 -6.26
CA ALA A 255 9.77 23.95 -5.70
C ALA A 255 9.08 22.58 -5.63
N THR A 256 8.25 22.40 -4.61
CA THR A 256 7.37 21.25 -4.46
C THR A 256 5.92 21.70 -4.56
N LYS A 257 5.13 20.99 -5.36
CA LYS A 257 3.70 21.23 -5.50
C LYS A 257 2.96 20.44 -4.43
N LYS A 258 1.98 21.07 -3.79
CA LYS A 258 1.10 20.45 -2.81
C LYS A 258 -0.35 20.62 -3.21
N VAL A 259 -1.18 19.70 -2.79
CA VAL A 259 -2.63 19.77 -2.94
C VAL A 259 -3.32 19.38 -1.65
N GLN A 260 -4.24 20.20 -1.20
CA GLN A 260 -5.15 19.89 -0.10
C GLN A 260 -6.48 19.42 -0.68
N LEU A 261 -6.94 18.27 -0.22
CA LEU A 261 -8.16 17.61 -0.67
C LEU A 261 -9.10 17.39 0.52
N ASN A 262 -10.41 17.42 0.26
CA ASN A 262 -11.43 17.16 1.28
C ASN A 262 -12.42 16.11 0.76
N THR A 263 -12.70 15.10 1.59
CA THR A 263 -13.58 13.97 1.22
C THR A 263 -15.03 14.38 0.96
N GLY A 264 -15.47 15.50 1.53
CA GLY A 264 -16.90 15.75 1.71
C GLY A 264 -17.44 14.93 2.88
N PHE A 265 -18.75 14.82 2.97
CA PHE A 265 -19.37 14.11 4.08
C PHE A 265 -19.34 12.60 3.84
N VAL A 266 -18.84 11.89 4.84
CA VAL A 266 -18.66 10.43 4.86
C VAL A 266 -19.20 9.87 6.18
N ASN A 267 -19.38 8.57 6.25
CA ASN A 267 -19.76 7.88 7.49
C ASN A 267 -18.55 7.64 8.41
N GLU A 268 -18.80 7.16 9.61
CA GLU A 268 -17.77 6.88 10.61
C GLU A 268 -16.80 5.76 10.20
N ASP A 269 -17.29 4.75 9.49
CA ASP A 269 -16.52 3.63 8.97
C ASP A 269 -15.34 4.07 8.06
N PHE A 270 -15.48 5.25 7.46
CA PHE A 270 -14.45 5.82 6.59
C PHE A 270 -13.17 6.25 7.34
N ASN A 271 -13.22 6.39 8.68
CA ASN A 271 -12.02 6.63 9.48
C ASN A 271 -10.95 5.55 9.26
N LEU A 272 -11.36 4.27 9.08
CA LEU A 272 -10.45 3.16 8.83
C LEU A 272 -9.68 3.33 7.52
N ALA A 273 -10.37 3.72 6.46
CA ALA A 273 -9.71 3.99 5.17
C ALA A 273 -8.74 5.17 5.23
N ILE A 274 -9.06 6.22 5.99
CA ILE A 274 -8.17 7.37 6.19
C ILE A 274 -6.94 6.98 7.03
N GLU A 275 -7.12 6.18 8.07
CA GLU A 275 -6.02 5.67 8.88
C GLU A 275 -5.03 4.86 8.03
N GLU A 276 -5.54 3.90 7.25
CA GLU A 276 -4.71 3.10 6.36
C GLU A 276 -4.03 3.93 5.28
N LEU A 277 -4.71 4.95 4.73
CA LEU A 277 -4.12 5.89 3.79
C LEU A 277 -2.94 6.67 4.41
N LEU A 278 -3.07 7.10 5.66
CA LEU A 278 -2.01 7.84 6.37
C LEU A 278 -0.81 6.96 6.72
N LEU A 279 -1.02 5.66 6.91
CA LEU A 279 0.02 4.68 7.22
C LEU A 279 0.64 4.06 5.96
N SER A 280 0.04 4.28 4.79
CA SER A 280 0.54 3.73 3.53
C SER A 280 1.83 4.40 3.07
N GLU A 281 2.82 3.61 2.66
CA GLU A 281 4.06 4.08 2.05
C GLU A 281 3.90 4.39 0.55
N ASN A 282 2.89 3.77 -0.10
CA ASN A 282 2.69 3.82 -1.54
C ASN A 282 1.35 4.46 -1.88
N ILE A 283 1.38 5.74 -2.34
CA ILE A 283 0.18 6.53 -2.59
C ILE A 283 0.29 7.24 -3.94
N TRP A 284 -0.79 7.22 -4.72
CA TRP A 284 -0.88 7.89 -6.02
C TRP A 284 -2.15 8.73 -6.11
N ILE A 285 -2.05 9.81 -6.85
CA ILE A 285 -3.18 10.65 -7.24
C ILE A 285 -3.45 10.54 -8.75
N ARG A 286 -4.71 10.48 -9.14
CA ARG A 286 -5.09 10.67 -10.53
C ARG A 286 -5.24 12.17 -10.80
N TRP A 287 -4.25 12.74 -11.51
CA TRP A 287 -4.13 14.17 -11.76
C TRP A 287 -4.01 14.45 -13.25
N GLU A 288 -4.97 15.23 -13.80
CA GLU A 288 -4.97 15.60 -15.23
C GLU A 288 -4.78 14.40 -16.18
N GLY A 289 -5.46 13.30 -15.90
CA GLY A 289 -5.36 12.09 -16.70
C GLY A 289 -4.10 11.24 -16.49
N ARG A 290 -3.19 11.64 -15.60
CA ARG A 290 -1.96 10.90 -15.25
C ARG A 290 -2.04 10.36 -13.84
N THR A 291 -1.34 9.25 -13.60
CA THR A 291 -1.11 8.71 -12.26
C THR A 291 0.22 9.25 -11.75
N LEU A 292 0.20 9.96 -10.63
CA LEU A 292 1.40 10.58 -10.06
C LEU A 292 1.56 10.13 -8.62
N PRO A 293 2.77 9.72 -8.18
CA PRO A 293 3.03 9.40 -6.80
C PRO A 293 2.98 10.67 -5.94
N VAL A 294 2.42 10.52 -4.74
CA VAL A 294 2.28 11.60 -3.76
C VAL A 294 2.64 11.12 -2.36
N ILE A 295 3.00 12.06 -1.51
CA ILE A 295 3.33 11.83 -0.10
C ILE A 295 2.30 12.58 0.74
N VAL A 296 1.70 11.93 1.72
CA VAL A 296 0.80 12.59 2.68
C VAL A 296 1.64 13.44 3.63
N THR A 297 1.33 14.74 3.71
CA THR A 297 2.00 15.67 4.65
C THR A 297 1.20 15.90 5.92
N THR A 298 -0.09 15.55 5.92
CA THR A 298 -0.93 15.53 7.13
C THR A 298 -0.47 14.40 8.05
N LYS A 299 -0.11 14.73 9.29
CA LYS A 299 0.40 13.75 10.28
C LYS A 299 -0.53 13.53 11.46
N ASP A 300 -1.60 14.32 11.55
CA ASP A 300 -2.61 14.20 12.58
C ASP A 300 -3.90 13.66 12.02
N HIS A 301 -4.45 12.66 12.68
CA HIS A 301 -5.77 12.13 12.39
C HIS A 301 -6.64 12.15 13.64
N THR A 302 -7.80 12.78 13.54
CA THR A 302 -8.81 12.76 14.59
C THR A 302 -9.94 11.83 14.18
N TYR A 303 -10.14 10.77 14.95
CA TYR A 303 -11.27 9.87 14.75
C TYR A 303 -12.57 10.60 15.07
N LYS A 304 -13.40 10.78 14.05
CA LYS A 304 -14.69 11.45 14.17
C LYS A 304 -15.78 10.41 14.34
N THR A 305 -16.70 10.67 15.26
CA THR A 305 -17.81 9.76 15.55
C THR A 305 -19.15 10.40 15.17
N SER A 306 -20.09 9.60 14.68
CA SER A 306 -21.42 10.07 14.29
C SER A 306 -22.22 10.64 15.47
N LEU A 307 -21.88 10.26 16.70
CA LEU A 307 -22.51 10.77 17.92
C LEU A 307 -22.15 12.24 18.18
N ASN A 308 -20.87 12.61 17.97
CA ASN A 308 -20.35 13.94 18.24
C ASN A 308 -20.32 14.83 16.99
N ASP A 309 -20.02 14.22 15.83
CA ASP A 309 -19.81 14.89 14.57
C ASP A 309 -20.90 14.47 13.57
N ARG A 310 -21.98 15.24 13.50
CA ARG A 310 -23.11 14.93 12.59
C ARG A 310 -22.73 14.88 11.11
N LEU A 311 -21.66 15.58 10.73
CA LEU A 311 -21.16 15.71 9.37
C LEU A 311 -19.64 15.45 9.38
N ILE A 312 -19.27 14.17 9.27
CA ILE A 312 -17.86 13.75 9.25
C ILE A 312 -17.25 14.08 7.89
N ASN A 313 -16.13 14.76 7.89
CA ASN A 313 -15.30 14.97 6.70
C ASN A 313 -13.83 14.96 7.08
N HIS A 314 -12.98 14.61 6.13
CA HIS A 314 -11.53 14.61 6.31
C HIS A 314 -10.87 15.52 5.29
N THR A 315 -9.88 16.28 5.75
CA THR A 315 -9.06 17.14 4.88
C THR A 315 -7.62 16.68 5.01
N LEU A 316 -7.03 16.27 3.89
CA LEU A 316 -5.66 15.80 3.83
C LEU A 316 -4.84 16.65 2.86
N GLU A 317 -3.57 16.86 3.17
CA GLU A 317 -2.61 17.53 2.30
C GLU A 317 -1.64 16.51 1.73
N PHE A 318 -1.46 16.56 0.42
CA PHE A 318 -0.56 15.71 -0.34
C PHE A 318 0.50 16.55 -1.03
N GLU A 319 1.71 16.07 -1.03
CA GLU A 319 2.84 16.63 -1.76
C GLU A 319 3.17 15.73 -2.95
N PHE A 320 3.33 16.32 -4.14
CA PHE A 320 3.74 15.54 -5.31
C PHE A 320 5.20 15.11 -5.16
N ALA A 321 5.49 13.83 -5.42
CA ALA A 321 6.83 13.27 -5.30
C ALA A 321 7.82 13.75 -6.37
N PHE A 322 7.48 14.79 -7.13
CA PHE A 322 8.31 15.41 -8.13
C PHE A 322 8.64 16.86 -7.76
N SER A 323 9.90 17.16 -7.64
CA SER A 323 10.37 18.54 -7.48
C SER A 323 10.36 19.27 -8.82
N LYS A 324 9.89 20.51 -8.81
CA LYS A 324 10.09 21.45 -9.91
C LYS A 324 11.45 22.13 -9.72
N ILE A 325 12.35 21.86 -10.62
CA ILE A 325 13.69 22.45 -10.62
C ILE A 325 13.85 23.41 -11.80
N ASN A 326 14.58 24.48 -11.59
CA ASN A 326 14.84 25.49 -12.62
C ASN A 326 16.26 25.41 -13.23
N ASN A 327 17.07 24.47 -12.79
CA ASN A 327 18.48 24.33 -13.17
C ASN A 327 18.75 23.14 -14.11
N ILE A 328 17.76 22.72 -14.87
CA ILE A 328 17.96 21.77 -15.98
C ILE A 328 18.83 22.45 -17.02
N LYS A 329 20.03 21.98 -17.16
CA LYS A 329 21.05 22.48 -18.12
C LYS A 329 21.12 21.58 -19.33
#